data_5b17bf2df710168411ba77a4726bfcea
#
_entry.id   5b17bf2df710168411ba77a4726bfcea
#
_cell.length_a   1.000
_cell.length_b   1.000
_cell.length_c   1.000
_cell.angle_alpha   90.00
_cell.angle_beta   90.00
_cell.angle_gamma   90.00
#
_symmetry.space_group_name_H-M   'P 1'
#
loop_
_entity.id
_entity.type
_entity.pdbx_description
1 polymer ?
#
loop_
_entity_poly.entity_id
_entity_poly.type
_entity_poly.pdbx_seq_one_letter_code
_entity_poly.pdbx_strand_id
1 'polypeptide(L)'
;MIRKGFIDLPHGHVHFRYAGQGPPILLLHDSPRSSAMHAALLEELADDFTVIALDTPGYGHSSPLPAEPRPEIPDFARALAATQAALGIERCAIYGFHTSSKILLQLSLDHPQRVALAIIDGLNLPPGGPGDEFIARYMKPLTIEDDGSHLAAGWSRSREFMRFFPWFDSSPRSRLNQDFPSDEYLHGYALDLLTAGPHFSDAYSAAMRYLATPLVSGVRASTVFMCRSNDPLFAFLDSLPSPLPAGCRIERLGPERDRWQAFLRDQFRAARSNTMPAASPGLGRTRTTDVVTTAVRRRYRDGTHGQWQLRESGGASGRPILLLPETPGSSAGLLPLLAEFATTGRPVWAPDLPGQGETAAIVRPDGKPPLLADFVDALLGLLEANTREPLDIVAAFSSSPLALAAAARAPERIRSVVCDGIPLLGAGLRKQLARLDCPPLSVSRDGSHLLALWHQLRDRELCWPWYERGAAAIRRVKPDLGALRMDSMTLDLARQLPHYGALNRAIWTSDYASLLATVPQPVMLFKDPGDPRLAASLKARRRLPLGQLVKRPDSAANLVAAVGKFWESIDTAS
;
A
#
# COMPACT_ATOMS: atom_id res chain seq x y z
N MET A 1 -17.73 2.46 -5.31
CA MET A 1 -16.29 2.87 -5.27
C MET A 1 -15.64 2.29 -4.02
N ILE A 2 -14.54 1.54 -4.17
CA ILE A 2 -13.78 0.97 -3.06
C ILE A 2 -12.93 2.06 -2.41
N ARG A 3 -13.02 2.17 -1.09
CA ARG A 3 -12.21 3.05 -0.25
C ARG A 3 -11.26 2.22 0.61
N LYS A 4 -10.22 2.85 1.13
CA LYS A 4 -9.19 2.22 1.97
C LYS A 4 -9.07 2.96 3.30
N GLY A 5 -8.62 2.26 4.33
CA GLY A 5 -8.40 2.84 5.65
C GLY A 5 -7.35 2.08 6.45
N PHE A 6 -6.93 2.71 7.54
CA PHE A 6 -6.10 2.10 8.58
C PHE A 6 -6.78 2.27 9.93
N ILE A 7 -6.65 1.28 10.78
CA ILE A 7 -7.05 1.34 12.18
C ILE A 7 -5.85 1.02 13.06
N ASP A 8 -5.65 1.84 14.10
CA ASP A 8 -4.54 1.65 15.03
C ASP A 8 -4.93 0.67 16.13
N LEU A 9 -4.07 -0.30 16.37
CA LEU A 9 -4.15 -1.29 17.43
C LEU A 9 -2.85 -1.31 18.24
N PRO A 10 -2.82 -1.93 19.44
CA PRO A 10 -1.61 -1.94 20.26
C PRO A 10 -0.37 -2.53 19.58
N HIS A 11 -0.54 -3.49 18.67
CA HIS A 11 0.56 -4.12 17.93
C HIS A 11 0.96 -3.37 16.64
N GLY A 12 0.26 -2.30 16.28
CA GLY A 12 0.49 -1.55 15.04
C GLY A 12 -0.82 -1.14 14.38
N HIS A 13 -0.89 -1.15 13.06
CA HIS A 13 -2.10 -0.79 12.33
C HIS A 13 -2.60 -1.97 11.48
N VAL A 14 -3.91 -2.04 11.31
CA VAL A 14 -4.58 -2.94 10.37
C VAL A 14 -5.12 -2.12 9.21
N HIS A 15 -4.76 -2.52 8.00
CA HIS A 15 -5.28 -1.96 6.76
C HIS A 15 -6.56 -2.68 6.35
N PHE A 16 -7.47 -1.94 5.72
CA PHE A 16 -8.69 -2.51 5.18
C PHE A 16 -9.16 -1.77 3.93
N ARG A 17 -9.91 -2.48 3.11
CA ARG A 17 -10.70 -1.92 2.00
C ARG A 17 -12.18 -2.01 2.36
N TYR A 18 -12.97 -1.01 1.93
CA TYR A 18 -14.40 -1.02 2.21
C TYR A 18 -15.21 -0.36 1.10
N ALA A 19 -16.46 -0.77 0.99
CA ALA A 19 -17.43 -0.20 0.06
C ALA A 19 -18.85 -0.30 0.62
N GLY A 20 -19.75 0.53 0.10
CA GLY A 20 -21.17 0.48 0.40
C GLY A 20 -21.56 1.11 1.74
N GLN A 21 -22.86 1.00 2.03
CA GLN A 21 -23.49 1.46 3.26
C GLN A 21 -24.53 0.44 3.71
N GLY A 22 -24.68 0.27 5.01
CA GLY A 22 -25.63 -0.70 5.59
C GLY A 22 -24.98 -1.53 6.71
N PRO A 23 -25.58 -2.66 7.08
CA PRO A 23 -25.02 -3.54 8.09
C PRO A 23 -23.62 -4.01 7.70
N PRO A 24 -22.67 -4.06 8.67
CA PRO A 24 -21.29 -4.45 8.36
C PRO A 24 -21.17 -5.95 8.11
N ILE A 25 -20.33 -6.31 7.14
CA ILE A 25 -19.82 -7.65 6.92
C ILE A 25 -18.30 -7.60 6.76
N LEU A 26 -17.61 -8.64 7.24
CA LEU A 26 -16.16 -8.75 7.13
C LEU A 26 -15.77 -9.84 6.13
N LEU A 27 -14.80 -9.55 5.28
CA LEU A 27 -14.17 -10.49 4.36
C LEU A 27 -12.70 -10.67 4.73
N LEU A 28 -12.28 -11.90 4.93
CA LEU A 28 -10.92 -12.28 5.29
C LEU A 28 -10.29 -13.10 4.16
N HIS A 29 -9.08 -12.74 3.80
CA HIS A 29 -8.34 -13.35 2.69
C HIS A 29 -7.55 -14.62 3.11
N ASP A 30 -7.09 -15.40 2.13
CA ASP A 30 -6.13 -16.48 2.31
C ASP A 30 -4.66 -15.96 2.35
N SER A 31 -3.73 -16.84 2.62
CA SER A 31 -2.30 -16.56 2.58
C SER A 31 -1.67 -17.04 1.25
N PRO A 32 -0.76 -16.27 0.65
CA PRO A 32 -0.17 -15.00 1.13
C PRO A 32 -0.85 -13.75 0.53
N ARG A 33 -2.17 -13.79 0.32
CA ARG A 33 -2.93 -12.72 -0.32
C ARG A 33 -3.15 -11.51 0.60
N SER A 34 -3.93 -10.55 0.12
CA SER A 34 -4.38 -9.36 0.85
C SER A 34 -5.87 -9.09 0.61
N SER A 35 -6.44 -8.12 1.29
CA SER A 35 -7.82 -7.68 1.07
C SER A 35 -8.12 -7.29 -0.39
N ALA A 36 -7.09 -7.03 -1.19
CA ALA A 36 -7.23 -6.70 -2.61
C ALA A 36 -7.92 -7.83 -3.42
N MET A 37 -7.78 -9.09 -2.99
CA MET A 37 -8.44 -10.22 -3.66
C MET A 37 -9.97 -10.15 -3.64
N HIS A 38 -10.53 -9.42 -2.68
CA HIS A 38 -11.97 -9.27 -2.49
C HIS A 38 -12.58 -8.06 -3.24
N ALA A 39 -11.81 -7.38 -4.12
CA ALA A 39 -12.29 -6.17 -4.79
C ALA A 39 -13.65 -6.36 -5.50
N ALA A 40 -13.83 -7.47 -6.22
CA ALA A 40 -15.09 -7.77 -6.91
C ALA A 40 -16.26 -8.00 -5.91
N LEU A 41 -16.02 -8.71 -4.79
CA LEU A 41 -17.04 -8.91 -3.76
C LEU A 41 -17.39 -7.61 -3.02
N LEU A 42 -16.40 -6.73 -2.80
CA LEU A 42 -16.64 -5.40 -2.23
C LEU A 42 -17.61 -4.60 -3.09
N GLU A 43 -17.45 -4.63 -4.42
CA GLU A 43 -18.32 -3.92 -5.35
C GLU A 43 -19.71 -4.55 -5.42
N GLU A 44 -19.78 -5.88 -5.51
CA GLU A 44 -21.03 -6.63 -5.66
C GLU A 44 -21.95 -6.51 -4.43
N LEU A 45 -21.38 -6.51 -3.23
CA LEU A 45 -22.15 -6.49 -1.97
C LEU A 45 -22.38 -5.06 -1.44
N ALA A 46 -21.80 -4.03 -2.08
CA ALA A 46 -21.84 -2.65 -1.63
C ALA A 46 -23.25 -2.02 -1.61
N ASP A 47 -24.16 -2.54 -2.42
CA ASP A 47 -25.54 -2.01 -2.48
C ASP A 47 -26.35 -2.37 -1.21
N ASP A 48 -26.02 -3.49 -0.57
CA ASP A 48 -26.76 -4.02 0.58
C ASP A 48 -26.05 -3.83 1.92
N PHE A 49 -24.70 -3.70 1.91
CA PHE A 49 -23.86 -3.80 3.10
C PHE A 49 -22.76 -2.75 3.15
N THR A 50 -22.27 -2.46 4.34
CA THR A 50 -20.92 -1.95 4.52
C THR A 50 -19.97 -3.13 4.51
N VAL A 51 -19.35 -3.37 3.36
CA VAL A 51 -18.44 -4.50 3.16
C VAL A 51 -17.03 -4.07 3.52
N ILE A 52 -16.36 -4.80 4.40
CA ILE A 52 -15.02 -4.48 4.88
C ILE A 52 -14.12 -5.69 4.67
N ALA A 53 -13.12 -5.56 3.81
CA ALA A 53 -12.09 -6.57 3.60
C ALA A 53 -10.83 -6.18 4.37
N LEU A 54 -10.39 -7.02 5.32
CA LEU A 54 -9.24 -6.77 6.19
C LEU A 54 -7.97 -7.38 5.60
N ASP A 55 -6.84 -6.69 5.76
CA ASP A 55 -5.53 -7.34 5.65
C ASP A 55 -5.20 -7.98 7.00
N THR A 56 -5.01 -9.29 7.02
CA THR A 56 -4.54 -10.04 8.19
C THR A 56 -3.19 -9.48 8.65
N PRO A 57 -2.91 -9.37 9.97
CA PRO A 57 -1.59 -8.91 10.44
C PRO A 57 -0.43 -9.62 9.74
N GLY A 58 0.54 -8.82 9.24
CA GLY A 58 1.69 -9.30 8.46
C GLY A 58 1.44 -9.41 6.95
N TYR A 59 0.21 -9.18 6.47
CA TYR A 59 -0.10 -9.19 5.04
C TYR A 59 -0.57 -7.83 4.55
N GLY A 60 -0.48 -7.63 3.23
CA GLY A 60 -0.87 -6.38 2.59
C GLY A 60 -0.18 -5.19 3.24
N HIS A 61 -0.97 -4.28 3.79
CA HIS A 61 -0.44 -3.09 4.47
C HIS A 61 -0.61 -3.12 6.00
N SER A 62 -1.05 -4.25 6.57
CA SER A 62 -1.17 -4.43 8.01
C SER A 62 0.18 -4.71 8.67
N SER A 63 0.38 -4.13 9.86
CA SER A 63 1.56 -4.44 10.69
C SER A 63 1.54 -5.91 11.11
N PRO A 64 2.69 -6.58 11.22
CA PRO A 64 2.76 -7.93 11.75
C PRO A 64 2.42 -7.95 13.25
N LEU A 65 2.04 -9.12 13.76
CA LEU A 65 2.01 -9.39 15.19
C LEU A 65 3.44 -9.43 15.75
N PRO A 66 3.62 -9.23 17.08
CA PRO A 66 4.93 -9.46 17.72
C PRO A 66 5.45 -10.85 17.41
N ALA A 67 6.75 -10.94 17.10
CA ALA A 67 7.40 -12.22 16.74
C ALA A 67 7.64 -13.13 17.96
N GLU A 68 7.71 -12.54 19.16
CA GLU A 68 7.96 -13.26 20.40
C GLU A 68 6.79 -13.04 21.40
N PRO A 69 6.13 -14.10 21.84
CA PRO A 69 6.22 -15.47 21.31
C PRO A 69 5.69 -15.57 19.88
N ARG A 70 6.15 -16.60 19.14
CA ARG A 70 5.70 -16.84 17.76
C ARG A 70 4.17 -16.88 17.70
N PRO A 71 3.52 -16.06 16.82
CA PRO A 71 2.07 -15.98 16.76
C PRO A 71 1.45 -17.30 16.23
N GLU A 72 0.33 -17.67 16.83
CA GLU A 72 -0.48 -18.82 16.43
C GLU A 72 -1.92 -18.38 16.09
N ILE A 73 -2.77 -19.25 15.55
CA ILE A 73 -4.14 -18.88 15.11
C ILE A 73 -4.94 -18.15 16.18
N PRO A 74 -4.89 -18.51 17.50
CA PRO A 74 -5.59 -17.72 18.53
C PRO A 74 -5.12 -16.26 18.62
N ASP A 75 -3.85 -15.95 18.31
CA ASP A 75 -3.35 -14.59 18.32
C ASP A 75 -3.94 -13.75 17.17
N PHE A 76 -4.05 -14.33 15.98
CA PHE A 76 -4.73 -13.72 14.84
C PHE A 76 -6.23 -13.55 15.09
N ALA A 77 -6.88 -14.49 15.75
CA ALA A 77 -8.29 -14.38 16.13
C ALA A 77 -8.51 -13.26 17.16
N ARG A 78 -7.60 -13.09 18.15
CA ARG A 78 -7.63 -11.94 19.08
C ARG A 78 -7.42 -10.61 18.35
N ALA A 79 -6.49 -10.55 17.39
CA ALA A 79 -6.28 -9.36 16.57
C ALA A 79 -7.52 -9.02 15.73
N LEU A 80 -8.22 -10.02 15.18
CA LEU A 80 -9.47 -9.84 14.46
C LEU A 80 -10.58 -9.31 15.39
N ALA A 81 -10.73 -9.87 16.60
CA ALA A 81 -11.69 -9.39 17.59
C ALA A 81 -11.40 -7.93 18.01
N ALA A 82 -10.13 -7.57 18.19
CA ALA A 82 -9.69 -6.21 18.51
C ALA A 82 -9.95 -5.25 17.34
N THR A 83 -9.70 -5.68 16.10
CA THR A 83 -10.01 -4.90 14.88
C THR A 83 -11.50 -4.64 14.77
N GLN A 84 -12.32 -5.67 14.98
CA GLN A 84 -13.78 -5.56 14.97
C GLN A 84 -14.29 -4.55 16.02
N ALA A 85 -13.74 -4.62 17.24
CA ALA A 85 -14.08 -3.67 18.31
C ALA A 85 -13.65 -2.25 17.97
N ALA A 86 -12.44 -2.06 17.42
CA ALA A 86 -11.92 -0.75 17.05
C ALA A 86 -12.68 -0.12 15.85
N LEU A 87 -13.26 -0.95 14.98
CA LEU A 87 -14.20 -0.51 13.94
C LEU A 87 -15.60 -0.18 14.49
N GLY A 88 -15.87 -0.40 15.78
CA GLY A 88 -17.18 -0.20 16.38
C GLY A 88 -18.21 -1.28 15.98
N ILE A 89 -17.74 -2.44 15.54
CA ILE A 89 -18.59 -3.55 15.11
C ILE A 89 -18.71 -4.54 16.28
N GLU A 90 -19.88 -4.59 16.90
CA GLU A 90 -20.12 -5.54 18.00
C GLU A 90 -20.36 -6.94 17.50
N ARG A 91 -21.15 -7.07 16.42
CA ARG A 91 -21.52 -8.35 15.83
C ARG A 91 -21.79 -8.22 14.34
N CYS A 92 -21.21 -9.12 13.51
CA CYS A 92 -21.46 -9.13 12.06
C CYS A 92 -21.31 -10.53 11.45
N ALA A 93 -21.73 -10.68 10.21
CA ALA A 93 -21.40 -11.85 9.41
C ALA A 93 -19.97 -11.73 8.88
N ILE A 94 -19.24 -12.85 8.85
CA ILE A 94 -17.83 -12.90 8.48
C ILE A 94 -17.59 -14.06 7.51
N TYR A 95 -16.87 -13.77 6.42
CA TYR A 95 -16.36 -14.77 5.49
C TYR A 95 -14.86 -14.96 5.71
N GLY A 96 -14.41 -16.21 5.80
CA GLY A 96 -13.00 -16.57 5.90
C GLY A 96 -12.63 -17.66 4.92
N PHE A 97 -11.55 -17.47 4.17
CA PHE A 97 -11.08 -18.36 3.12
C PHE A 97 -9.71 -18.96 3.47
N HIS A 98 -9.57 -20.29 3.35
CA HIS A 98 -8.34 -21.07 3.62
C HIS A 98 -7.70 -20.71 4.98
N THR A 99 -6.55 -20.00 5.01
CA THR A 99 -5.89 -19.61 6.27
C THR A 99 -6.84 -18.87 7.20
N SER A 100 -7.61 -17.94 6.69
CA SER A 100 -8.54 -17.16 7.52
C SER A 100 -9.81 -17.95 7.88
N SER A 101 -10.09 -19.07 7.25
CA SER A 101 -11.13 -20.00 7.70
C SER A 101 -10.82 -20.54 9.11
N LYS A 102 -9.54 -20.79 9.43
CA LYS A 102 -9.06 -21.21 10.75
C LYS A 102 -9.09 -20.06 11.77
N ILE A 103 -8.74 -18.84 11.34
CA ILE A 103 -8.86 -17.63 12.18
C ILE A 103 -10.32 -17.39 12.55
N LEU A 104 -11.24 -17.50 11.59
CA LEU A 104 -12.67 -17.33 11.82
C LEU A 104 -13.26 -18.46 12.69
N LEU A 105 -12.81 -19.71 12.50
CA LEU A 105 -13.18 -20.81 13.37
C LEU A 105 -12.80 -20.51 14.83
N GLN A 106 -11.56 -20.09 15.07
CA GLN A 106 -11.09 -19.74 16.42
C GLN A 106 -11.85 -18.56 17.00
N LEU A 107 -12.11 -17.50 16.22
CA LEU A 107 -12.95 -16.38 16.67
C LEU A 107 -14.37 -16.87 17.06
N SER A 108 -14.95 -17.80 16.29
CA SER A 108 -16.28 -18.35 16.55
C SER A 108 -16.34 -19.20 17.83
N LEU A 109 -15.21 -19.77 18.25
CA LEU A 109 -15.06 -20.50 19.51
C LEU A 109 -14.90 -19.54 20.70
N ASP A 110 -13.98 -18.58 20.57
CA ASP A 110 -13.62 -17.68 21.68
C ASP A 110 -14.68 -16.57 21.90
N HIS A 111 -15.29 -16.09 20.80
CA HIS A 111 -16.20 -14.94 20.81
C HIS A 111 -17.46 -15.17 19.95
N PRO A 112 -18.27 -16.24 20.23
CA PRO A 112 -19.44 -16.54 19.41
C PRO A 112 -20.46 -15.39 19.37
N GLN A 113 -20.51 -14.54 20.39
CA GLN A 113 -21.36 -13.35 20.46
C GLN A 113 -21.01 -12.29 19.42
N ARG A 114 -19.76 -12.26 18.91
CA ARG A 114 -19.31 -11.31 17.87
C ARG A 114 -19.64 -11.76 16.45
N VAL A 115 -20.03 -13.03 16.27
CA VAL A 115 -20.25 -13.65 14.98
C VAL A 115 -21.74 -13.89 14.76
N ALA A 116 -22.35 -13.17 13.84
CA ALA A 116 -23.76 -13.36 13.45
C ALA A 116 -23.90 -14.57 12.54
N LEU A 117 -22.98 -14.73 11.62
CA LEU A 117 -22.82 -15.87 10.72
C LEU A 117 -21.34 -16.02 10.38
N ALA A 118 -20.78 -17.20 10.58
CA ALA A 118 -19.47 -17.56 10.03
C ALA A 118 -19.66 -18.31 8.71
N ILE A 119 -19.04 -17.84 7.64
CA ILE A 119 -18.91 -18.59 6.39
C ILE A 119 -17.45 -19.02 6.27
N ILE A 120 -17.20 -20.30 6.52
CA ILE A 120 -15.88 -20.91 6.59
C ILE A 120 -15.66 -21.67 5.28
N ASP A 121 -14.87 -21.10 4.37
CA ASP A 121 -14.62 -21.62 3.03
C ASP A 121 -13.23 -22.27 2.96
N GLY A 122 -13.17 -23.52 2.53
CA GLY A 122 -11.94 -24.27 2.37
C GLY A 122 -11.21 -24.54 3.70
N LEU A 123 -11.92 -25.06 4.71
CA LEU A 123 -11.30 -25.45 5.97
C LEU A 123 -10.51 -26.75 5.80
N ASN A 124 -9.19 -26.67 6.04
CA ASN A 124 -8.32 -27.84 6.04
C ASN A 124 -8.46 -28.61 7.36
N LEU A 125 -8.83 -29.88 7.30
CA LEU A 125 -9.09 -30.79 8.43
C LEU A 125 -8.24 -32.06 8.34
N PRO A 126 -6.91 -31.98 8.27
CA PRO A 126 -6.09 -33.19 8.23
C PRO A 126 -6.15 -33.95 9.56
N PRO A 127 -5.96 -35.29 9.54
CA PRO A 127 -5.89 -36.10 10.76
C PRO A 127 -4.69 -35.77 11.64
N GLY A 128 -3.65 -35.10 11.08
CA GLY A 128 -2.49 -34.61 11.76
C GLY A 128 -1.87 -33.42 11.02
N GLY A 129 -1.11 -32.59 11.72
CA GLY A 129 -0.40 -31.47 11.09
C GLY A 129 0.78 -31.95 10.23
N PRO A 130 1.21 -31.17 9.23
CA PRO A 130 2.48 -31.41 8.56
C PRO A 130 3.62 -31.23 9.56
N GLY A 131 4.69 -32.02 9.39
CA GLY A 131 5.88 -31.90 10.25
C GLY A 131 6.58 -30.55 10.06
N ASP A 132 7.37 -30.14 11.07
CA ASP A 132 8.09 -28.86 11.06
C ASP A 132 9.04 -28.73 9.87
N GLU A 133 9.66 -29.82 9.42
CA GLU A 133 10.53 -29.83 8.24
C GLU A 133 9.75 -29.45 6.96
N PHE A 134 8.53 -30.00 6.80
CA PHE A 134 7.67 -29.65 5.67
C PHE A 134 7.29 -28.16 5.72
N ILE A 135 6.89 -27.66 6.90
CA ILE A 135 6.51 -26.25 7.09
C ILE A 135 7.71 -25.34 6.77
N ALA A 136 8.89 -25.63 7.30
CA ALA A 136 10.10 -24.86 7.05
C ALA A 136 10.46 -24.80 5.56
N ARG A 137 10.33 -25.93 4.84
CA ARG A 137 10.59 -26.00 3.41
C ARG A 137 9.52 -25.25 2.59
N TYR A 138 8.24 -25.41 2.96
CA TYR A 138 7.12 -24.75 2.28
C TYR A 138 7.16 -23.24 2.48
N MET A 139 7.51 -22.79 3.68
CA MET A 139 7.60 -21.38 4.11
C MET A 139 9.00 -20.80 3.97
N LYS A 140 9.82 -21.35 3.06
CA LYS A 140 11.17 -20.80 2.82
C LYS A 140 11.09 -19.27 2.69
N PRO A 141 11.81 -18.49 3.53
CA PRO A 141 11.76 -17.03 3.52
C PRO A 141 12.12 -16.44 2.14
N LEU A 142 11.55 -15.30 1.84
CA LEU A 142 11.98 -14.41 0.76
C LEU A 142 12.79 -13.29 1.41
N THR A 143 14.11 -13.42 1.37
CA THR A 143 15.03 -12.38 1.85
C THR A 143 15.10 -11.28 0.80
N ILE A 144 15.02 -10.03 1.23
CA ILE A 144 15.20 -8.88 0.33
C ILE A 144 16.68 -8.70 0.08
N GLU A 145 17.11 -8.88 -1.17
CA GLU A 145 18.51 -8.86 -1.60
C GLU A 145 18.87 -7.52 -2.25
N ASP A 146 20.12 -7.08 -2.08
CA ASP A 146 20.62 -5.79 -2.59
C ASP A 146 20.66 -5.70 -4.13
N ASP A 147 20.61 -6.83 -4.82
CA ASP A 147 20.61 -6.93 -6.29
C ASP A 147 19.20 -7.05 -6.90
N GLY A 148 18.15 -7.17 -6.05
CA GLY A 148 16.76 -7.33 -6.50
C GLY A 148 16.37 -8.75 -6.94
N SER A 149 17.25 -9.75 -6.76
CA SER A 149 17.00 -11.15 -7.16
C SER A 149 15.79 -11.78 -6.45
N HIS A 150 15.42 -11.28 -5.27
CA HIS A 150 14.22 -11.68 -4.53
C HIS A 150 12.92 -11.41 -5.32
N LEU A 151 12.88 -10.41 -6.19
CA LEU A 151 11.73 -10.11 -7.04
C LEU A 151 11.47 -11.25 -8.05
N ALA A 152 12.53 -11.73 -8.70
CA ALA A 152 12.46 -12.88 -9.61
C ALA A 152 12.13 -14.18 -8.85
N ALA A 153 12.68 -14.35 -7.66
CA ALA A 153 12.38 -15.50 -6.80
C ALA A 153 10.92 -15.48 -6.34
N GLY A 154 10.38 -14.33 -5.93
CA GLY A 154 8.97 -14.14 -5.56
C GLY A 154 8.02 -14.39 -6.71
N TRP A 155 8.33 -13.88 -7.90
CA TRP A 155 7.57 -14.18 -9.12
C TRP A 155 7.53 -15.66 -9.44
N SER A 156 8.70 -16.32 -9.45
CA SER A 156 8.82 -17.75 -9.71
C SER A 156 8.03 -18.57 -8.70
N ARG A 157 8.15 -18.26 -7.40
CA ARG A 157 7.41 -18.94 -6.35
C ARG A 157 5.90 -18.76 -6.51
N SER A 158 5.42 -17.57 -6.85
CA SER A 158 3.99 -17.32 -7.13
C SER A 158 3.47 -18.20 -8.26
N ARG A 159 4.28 -18.40 -9.31
CA ARG A 159 3.95 -19.33 -10.41
C ARG A 159 3.85 -20.77 -9.95
N GLU A 160 4.79 -21.22 -9.11
CA GLU A 160 4.82 -22.59 -8.63
C GLU A 160 3.70 -22.90 -7.62
N PHE A 161 3.29 -21.93 -6.79
CA PHE A 161 2.09 -22.05 -5.95
C PHE A 161 0.81 -22.32 -6.74
N MET A 162 0.72 -21.82 -7.99
CA MET A 162 -0.44 -22.06 -8.86
C MET A 162 -0.37 -23.36 -9.63
N ARG A 163 0.73 -24.10 -9.55
CA ARG A 163 0.98 -25.31 -10.34
C ARG A 163 1.12 -26.57 -9.54
N PHE A 164 1.67 -26.48 -8.33
CA PHE A 164 2.04 -27.63 -7.53
C PHE A 164 1.66 -27.44 -6.06
N PHE A 165 1.25 -28.53 -5.43
CA PHE A 165 1.17 -28.60 -3.99
C PHE A 165 1.88 -29.87 -3.47
N PRO A 166 2.95 -29.75 -2.69
CA PRO A 166 3.62 -28.49 -2.33
C PRO A 166 4.38 -27.87 -3.53
N TRP A 167 4.54 -26.55 -3.54
CA TRP A 167 5.12 -25.78 -4.64
C TRP A 167 6.53 -26.22 -5.03
N PHE A 168 7.28 -26.81 -4.11
CA PHE A 168 8.65 -27.27 -4.30
C PHE A 168 8.77 -28.73 -4.81
N ASP A 169 7.66 -29.42 -5.04
CA ASP A 169 7.63 -30.76 -5.62
C ASP A 169 6.99 -30.69 -7.02
N SER A 170 7.84 -30.74 -8.05
CA SER A 170 7.41 -30.69 -9.45
C SER A 170 7.01 -32.05 -10.04
N SER A 171 6.84 -33.10 -9.20
CA SER A 171 6.40 -34.41 -9.65
C SER A 171 4.97 -34.39 -10.18
N PRO A 172 4.60 -35.30 -11.07
CA PRO A 172 3.24 -35.39 -11.63
C PRO A 172 2.14 -35.49 -10.56
N ARG A 173 2.41 -36.16 -9.43
CA ARG A 173 1.46 -36.33 -8.32
C ARG A 173 1.16 -35.04 -7.57
N SER A 174 2.09 -34.08 -7.59
CA SER A 174 1.95 -32.78 -6.91
C SER A 174 1.32 -31.71 -7.82
N ARG A 175 1.07 -32.04 -9.10
CA ARG A 175 0.47 -31.14 -10.06
C ARG A 175 -0.97 -30.84 -9.70
N LEU A 176 -1.30 -29.53 -9.57
CA LEU A 176 -2.68 -29.08 -9.41
C LEU A 176 -3.44 -29.22 -10.72
N ASN A 177 -4.68 -29.74 -10.65
CA ASN A 177 -5.56 -29.86 -11.79
C ASN A 177 -6.48 -28.64 -11.90
N GLN A 178 -5.88 -27.51 -12.25
CA GLN A 178 -6.60 -26.25 -12.43
C GLN A 178 -5.98 -25.44 -13.58
N ASP A 179 -6.76 -24.53 -14.14
CA ASP A 179 -6.30 -23.61 -15.15
C ASP A 179 -5.21 -22.69 -14.57
N PHE A 180 -4.23 -22.37 -15.43
CA PHE A 180 -3.20 -21.42 -15.03
C PHE A 180 -3.75 -19.98 -15.17
N PRO A 181 -3.61 -19.13 -14.13
CA PRO A 181 -4.18 -17.79 -14.13
C PRO A 181 -3.52 -16.86 -15.15
N SER A 182 -4.18 -15.73 -15.45
CA SER A 182 -3.60 -14.67 -16.29
C SER A 182 -2.35 -14.05 -15.65
N ASP A 183 -1.54 -13.41 -16.48
CA ASP A 183 -0.33 -12.73 -16.00
C ASP A 183 -0.66 -11.57 -15.03
N GLU A 184 -1.80 -10.88 -15.20
CA GLU A 184 -2.28 -9.82 -14.30
C GLU A 184 -2.70 -10.39 -12.93
N TYR A 185 -3.38 -11.54 -12.91
CA TYR A 185 -3.71 -12.20 -11.65
C TYR A 185 -2.44 -12.64 -10.91
N LEU A 186 -1.49 -13.22 -11.65
CA LEU A 186 -0.21 -13.65 -11.11
C LEU A 186 0.61 -12.46 -10.58
N HIS A 187 0.57 -11.32 -11.30
CA HIS A 187 1.19 -10.08 -10.84
C HIS A 187 0.61 -9.62 -9.49
N GLY A 188 -0.72 -9.55 -9.38
CA GLY A 188 -1.37 -9.21 -8.11
C GLY A 188 -1.01 -10.17 -6.97
N TYR A 189 -0.95 -11.48 -7.27
CA TYR A 189 -0.52 -12.49 -6.30
C TYR A 189 0.94 -12.31 -5.87
N ALA A 190 1.84 -12.07 -6.83
CA ALA A 190 3.26 -11.82 -6.55
C ALA A 190 3.47 -10.53 -5.73
N LEU A 191 2.71 -9.48 -6.03
CA LEU A 191 2.74 -8.24 -5.24
C LEU A 191 2.29 -8.48 -3.79
N ASP A 192 1.23 -9.27 -3.58
CA ASP A 192 0.77 -9.61 -2.23
C ASP A 192 1.86 -10.38 -1.46
N LEU A 193 2.46 -11.40 -2.08
CA LEU A 193 3.55 -12.19 -1.49
C LEU A 193 4.79 -11.33 -1.16
N LEU A 194 5.25 -10.51 -2.11
CA LEU A 194 6.42 -9.66 -1.95
C LEU A 194 6.18 -8.55 -0.93
N THR A 195 4.96 -7.99 -0.88
CA THR A 195 4.59 -6.97 0.10
C THR A 195 4.57 -7.52 1.53
N ALA A 196 4.09 -8.75 1.73
CA ALA A 196 4.18 -9.42 3.02
C ALA A 196 5.64 -9.72 3.41
N GLY A 197 6.52 -9.89 2.41
CA GLY A 197 7.94 -10.11 2.62
C GLY A 197 8.22 -11.28 3.56
N PRO A 198 9.03 -11.11 4.63
CA PRO A 198 9.33 -12.18 5.58
C PRO A 198 8.12 -12.65 6.38
N HIS A 199 7.07 -11.80 6.51
CA HIS A 199 5.88 -12.08 7.31
C HIS A 199 4.85 -12.94 6.59
N PHE A 200 5.05 -13.25 5.28
CA PHE A 200 4.11 -14.11 4.55
C PHE A 200 3.91 -15.49 5.20
N SER A 201 4.90 -15.93 5.97
CA SER A 201 4.90 -17.22 6.65
C SER A 201 4.16 -17.23 7.99
N ASP A 202 3.87 -16.08 8.60
CA ASP A 202 3.41 -16.02 9.99
C ASP A 202 2.05 -16.69 10.18
N ALA A 203 0.97 -16.13 9.65
CA ALA A 203 -0.35 -16.74 9.74
C ALA A 203 -0.45 -18.04 8.95
N TYR A 204 0.27 -18.17 7.83
CA TYR A 204 0.23 -19.39 7.02
C TYR A 204 0.83 -20.59 7.75
N SER A 205 2.00 -20.43 8.40
CA SER A 205 2.59 -21.47 9.24
C SER A 205 1.72 -21.80 10.45
N ALA A 206 1.17 -20.77 11.10
CA ALA A 206 0.23 -20.94 12.20
C ALA A 206 -0.99 -21.78 11.77
N ALA A 207 -1.54 -21.50 10.58
CA ALA A 207 -2.64 -22.28 10.03
C ALA A 207 -2.25 -23.74 9.73
N MET A 208 -1.02 -24.01 9.28
CA MET A 208 -0.55 -25.38 9.05
C MET A 208 -0.42 -26.18 10.35
N ARG A 209 0.00 -25.54 11.44
CA ARG A 209 0.11 -26.19 12.77
C ARG A 209 -1.25 -26.36 13.47
N TYR A 210 -2.23 -25.52 13.12
CA TYR A 210 -3.53 -25.51 13.79
C TYR A 210 -4.40 -26.72 13.42
N LEU A 211 -4.67 -27.59 14.39
CA LEU A 211 -5.51 -28.76 14.24
C LEU A 211 -6.98 -28.38 14.52
N ALA A 212 -7.72 -28.10 13.45
CA ALA A 212 -9.11 -27.64 13.54
C ALA A 212 -10.10 -28.77 13.84
N THR A 213 -9.80 -30.02 13.45
CA THR A 213 -10.73 -31.17 13.53
C THR A 213 -11.37 -31.35 14.92
N PRO A 214 -10.62 -31.41 16.05
CA PRO A 214 -11.23 -31.61 17.37
C PRO A 214 -12.03 -30.40 17.85
N LEU A 215 -11.82 -29.22 17.26
CA LEU A 215 -12.41 -27.96 17.70
C LEU A 215 -13.77 -27.66 17.08
N VAL A 216 -14.08 -28.24 15.92
CA VAL A 216 -15.34 -28.01 15.19
C VAL A 216 -16.56 -28.27 16.05
N SER A 217 -16.53 -29.35 16.88
CA SER A 217 -17.63 -29.73 17.78
C SER A 217 -17.94 -28.67 18.85
N GLY A 218 -17.02 -27.74 19.12
CA GLY A 218 -17.20 -26.66 20.07
C GLY A 218 -17.84 -25.38 19.49
N VAL A 219 -18.11 -25.34 18.20
CA VAL A 219 -18.69 -24.16 17.54
C VAL A 219 -20.11 -23.90 18.02
N ARG A 220 -20.40 -22.65 18.41
CA ARG A 220 -21.73 -22.22 18.89
C ARG A 220 -22.34 -21.11 18.00
N ALA A 221 -21.55 -20.43 17.20
CA ALA A 221 -22.04 -19.46 16.24
C ALA A 221 -22.69 -20.16 15.04
N SER A 222 -23.72 -19.54 14.46
CA SER A 222 -24.26 -20.01 13.18
C SER A 222 -23.15 -20.09 12.14
N THR A 223 -22.93 -21.28 11.57
CA THR A 223 -21.76 -21.51 10.71
C THR A 223 -22.12 -22.32 9.47
N VAL A 224 -21.65 -21.83 8.33
CA VAL A 224 -21.67 -22.57 7.05
C VAL A 224 -20.24 -23.00 6.75
N PHE A 225 -19.99 -24.29 6.78
CA PHE A 225 -18.79 -24.92 6.24
C PHE A 225 -18.99 -25.15 4.75
N MET A 226 -18.22 -24.47 3.92
CA MET A 226 -18.37 -24.58 2.48
C MET A 226 -17.04 -24.82 1.77
N CYS A 227 -17.14 -25.33 0.56
CA CYS A 227 -16.01 -25.38 -0.37
C CYS A 227 -16.51 -25.58 -1.80
N ARG A 228 -15.75 -25.10 -2.77
CA ARG A 228 -16.02 -25.31 -4.20
C ARG A 228 -15.37 -26.60 -4.67
N SER A 229 -16.01 -27.31 -5.60
CA SER A 229 -15.56 -28.63 -6.08
C SER A 229 -14.20 -28.62 -6.80
N ASN A 230 -13.74 -27.47 -7.28
CA ASN A 230 -12.42 -27.30 -7.89
C ASN A 230 -11.32 -26.86 -6.90
N ASP A 231 -11.67 -26.70 -5.61
CA ASP A 231 -10.71 -26.36 -4.57
C ASP A 231 -10.02 -27.62 -4.03
N PRO A 232 -8.69 -27.61 -3.83
CA PRO A 232 -7.96 -28.77 -3.27
C PRO A 232 -8.46 -29.23 -1.89
N LEU A 233 -9.14 -28.36 -1.15
CA LEU A 233 -9.64 -28.65 0.20
C LEU A 233 -11.07 -29.18 0.21
N PHE A 234 -11.71 -29.32 -0.95
CA PHE A 234 -13.11 -29.76 -1.07
C PHE A 234 -13.40 -31.09 -0.32
N ALA A 235 -12.50 -32.07 -0.43
CA ALA A 235 -12.66 -33.37 0.22
C ALA A 235 -12.68 -33.30 1.76
N PHE A 236 -12.13 -32.25 2.36
CA PHE A 236 -12.15 -32.10 3.82
C PHE A 236 -13.54 -31.81 4.39
N LEU A 237 -14.52 -31.43 3.56
CA LEU A 237 -15.91 -31.34 4.01
C LEU A 237 -16.45 -32.69 4.53
N ASP A 238 -15.92 -33.83 4.05
CA ASP A 238 -16.28 -35.16 4.52
C ASP A 238 -15.64 -35.54 5.86
N SER A 239 -14.63 -34.75 6.29
CA SER A 239 -13.95 -34.91 7.59
C SER A 239 -14.63 -34.12 8.72
N LEU A 240 -15.69 -33.38 8.44
CA LEU A 240 -16.47 -32.68 9.46
C LEU A 240 -17.22 -33.68 10.35
N PRO A 241 -17.41 -33.37 11.64
CA PRO A 241 -18.12 -34.28 12.57
C PRO A 241 -19.58 -34.49 12.16
N SER A 242 -20.08 -35.70 12.41
CA SER A 242 -21.48 -36.03 12.22
C SER A 242 -22.05 -36.63 13.52
N PRO A 243 -23.08 -36.00 14.16
CA PRO A 243 -23.76 -34.78 13.68
C PRO A 243 -22.90 -33.52 13.85
N LEU A 244 -23.19 -32.50 13.04
CA LEU A 244 -22.65 -31.15 13.22
C LEU A 244 -23.24 -30.48 14.48
N PRO A 245 -22.54 -29.50 15.08
CA PRO A 245 -23.11 -28.64 16.11
C PRO A 245 -24.39 -27.93 15.65
N ALA A 246 -25.27 -27.62 16.59
CA ALA A 246 -26.51 -26.88 16.30
C ALA A 246 -26.21 -25.54 15.61
N GLY A 247 -26.97 -25.21 14.56
CA GLY A 247 -26.76 -24.01 13.76
C GLY A 247 -25.62 -24.08 12.73
N CYS A 248 -24.95 -25.25 12.63
CA CYS A 248 -23.94 -25.52 11.62
C CYS A 248 -24.51 -26.35 10.45
N ARG A 249 -24.02 -26.06 9.23
CA ARG A 249 -24.35 -26.87 8.05
C ARG A 249 -23.20 -26.93 7.06
N ILE A 250 -23.24 -27.91 6.17
CA ILE A 250 -22.28 -28.06 5.07
C ILE A 250 -22.91 -27.57 3.78
N GLU A 251 -22.12 -26.88 2.96
CA GLU A 251 -22.51 -26.47 1.62
C GLU A 251 -21.41 -26.84 0.62
N ARG A 252 -21.80 -27.59 -0.41
CA ARG A 252 -20.93 -28.04 -1.49
C ARG A 252 -21.30 -27.31 -2.77
N LEU A 253 -20.39 -26.44 -3.24
CA LEU A 253 -20.64 -25.63 -4.44
C LEU A 253 -19.91 -26.20 -5.66
N GLY A 254 -20.48 -25.96 -6.83
CA GLY A 254 -19.79 -26.13 -8.11
C GLY A 254 -18.61 -25.16 -8.26
N PRO A 255 -17.82 -25.31 -9.35
CA PRO A 255 -16.63 -24.48 -9.59
C PRO A 255 -16.98 -23.07 -10.07
N GLU A 256 -18.24 -22.82 -10.45
CA GLU A 256 -18.67 -21.59 -11.08
C GLU A 256 -18.62 -20.41 -10.11
N ARG A 257 -17.87 -19.37 -10.49
CA ARG A 257 -17.67 -18.18 -9.66
C ARG A 257 -18.97 -17.44 -9.36
N ASP A 258 -19.83 -17.30 -10.35
CA ASP A 258 -21.08 -16.54 -10.21
C ASP A 258 -22.04 -17.22 -9.22
N ARG A 259 -22.08 -18.57 -9.20
CA ARG A 259 -22.87 -19.33 -8.21
C ARG A 259 -22.32 -19.15 -6.80
N TRP A 260 -21.01 -19.16 -6.65
CA TRP A 260 -20.36 -18.91 -5.37
C TRP A 260 -20.65 -17.48 -4.85
N GLN A 261 -20.54 -16.49 -5.71
CA GLN A 261 -20.84 -15.11 -5.35
C GLN A 261 -22.32 -14.93 -4.97
N ALA A 262 -23.24 -15.47 -5.77
CA ALA A 262 -24.66 -15.44 -5.47
C ALA A 262 -24.99 -16.13 -4.13
N PHE A 263 -24.37 -17.28 -3.87
CA PHE A 263 -24.52 -17.97 -2.60
C PHE A 263 -24.08 -17.09 -1.42
N LEU A 264 -22.89 -16.49 -1.47
CA LEU A 264 -22.41 -15.58 -0.41
C LEU A 264 -23.37 -14.43 -0.16
N ARG A 265 -23.84 -13.78 -1.22
CA ARG A 265 -24.80 -12.68 -1.14
C ARG A 265 -26.09 -13.10 -0.44
N ASP A 266 -26.64 -14.26 -0.81
CA ASP A 266 -27.89 -14.77 -0.22
C ASP A 266 -27.68 -15.12 1.26
N GLN A 267 -26.53 -15.71 1.65
CA GLN A 267 -26.22 -15.99 3.04
C GLN A 267 -26.10 -14.70 3.87
N PHE A 268 -25.43 -13.69 3.35
CA PHE A 268 -25.31 -12.40 4.04
C PHE A 268 -26.67 -11.70 4.17
N ARG A 269 -27.51 -11.75 3.14
CA ARG A 269 -28.88 -11.21 3.19
C ARG A 269 -29.74 -11.95 4.23
N ALA A 270 -29.67 -13.25 4.28
CA ALA A 270 -30.37 -14.06 5.29
C ALA A 270 -29.90 -13.76 6.72
N ALA A 271 -28.61 -13.45 6.90
CA ALA A 271 -28.05 -13.11 8.21
C ALA A 271 -28.27 -11.64 8.62
N ARG A 272 -28.81 -10.80 7.75
CA ARG A 272 -28.93 -9.34 7.99
C ARG A 272 -29.71 -9.00 9.27
N SER A 273 -30.75 -9.76 9.60
CA SER A 273 -31.53 -9.57 10.82
C SER A 273 -30.78 -9.88 12.10
N ASN A 274 -29.69 -10.66 12.01
CA ASN A 274 -28.83 -11.05 13.13
C ASN A 274 -27.60 -10.16 13.27
N THR A 275 -27.37 -9.24 12.33
CA THR A 275 -26.29 -8.27 12.42
C THR A 275 -26.77 -7.05 13.18
N MET A 276 -25.98 -6.57 14.11
CA MET A 276 -26.25 -5.27 14.72
C MET A 276 -25.90 -4.19 13.69
N PRO A 277 -26.80 -3.20 13.43
CA PRO A 277 -26.41 -2.07 12.63
C PRO A 277 -25.26 -1.37 13.33
N ALA A 278 -24.09 -1.33 12.70
CA ALA A 278 -23.07 -0.41 13.14
C ALA A 278 -23.64 1.00 12.99
N ALA A 279 -23.62 1.77 14.05
CA ALA A 279 -23.56 3.22 13.91
C ALA A 279 -22.36 3.45 12.98
N SER A 280 -22.61 3.90 11.73
CA SER A 280 -21.61 3.98 10.65
C SER A 280 -20.19 3.74 11.14
N PRO A 281 -19.57 2.58 10.84
CA PRO A 281 -18.27 2.30 11.40
C PRO A 281 -17.45 3.56 11.17
N GLY A 282 -16.70 4.02 12.16
CA GLY A 282 -15.92 5.25 12.06
C GLY A 282 -14.81 5.12 11.00
N LEU A 283 -15.17 4.62 9.83
CA LEU A 283 -14.40 4.23 8.65
C LEU A 283 -13.74 5.43 7.94
N GLY A 284 -13.43 6.46 8.63
CA GLY A 284 -12.74 7.64 8.11
C GLY A 284 -12.25 8.57 9.20
N ARG A 285 -12.59 8.32 10.44
CA ARG A 285 -12.08 9.11 11.57
C ARG A 285 -11.03 8.30 12.32
N THR A 286 -9.81 8.37 11.86
CA THR A 286 -8.66 8.00 12.69
C THR A 286 -8.71 8.89 13.94
N ARG A 287 -8.85 8.32 15.12
CA ARG A 287 -8.60 9.05 16.35
C ARG A 287 -7.14 9.49 16.31
N THR A 288 -6.91 10.75 16.01
CA THR A 288 -5.62 11.38 16.28
C THR A 288 -5.46 11.38 17.78
N THR A 289 -4.57 10.57 18.30
CA THR A 289 -4.06 10.78 19.65
C THR A 289 -3.22 12.05 19.60
N ASP A 290 -3.48 13.02 20.49
CA ASP A 290 -2.74 14.29 20.60
C ASP A 290 -1.27 14.10 21.05
N VAL A 291 -0.77 12.90 20.99
CA VAL A 291 0.60 12.55 21.36
C VAL A 291 1.53 12.87 20.20
N VAL A 292 2.45 13.78 20.40
CA VAL A 292 3.59 14.01 19.51
C VAL A 292 4.33 12.68 19.34
N THR A 293 4.39 12.16 18.13
CA THR A 293 5.08 10.92 17.85
C THR A 293 6.03 11.09 16.66
N THR A 294 7.23 10.59 16.80
CA THR A 294 8.18 10.44 15.70
C THR A 294 7.89 9.19 14.86
N ALA A 295 6.98 8.32 15.32
CA ALA A 295 6.56 7.14 14.60
C ALA A 295 5.81 7.52 13.32
N VAL A 296 6.22 6.94 12.20
CA VAL A 296 5.56 7.14 10.91
C VAL A 296 4.30 6.31 10.85
N ARG A 297 3.18 6.96 10.53
CA ARG A 297 1.87 6.33 10.34
C ARG A 297 1.44 6.43 8.88
N ARG A 298 0.83 5.39 8.36
CA ARG A 298 0.16 5.45 7.05
C ARG A 298 -1.30 5.83 7.24
N ARG A 299 -1.80 6.71 6.35
CA ARG A 299 -3.19 7.19 6.35
C ARG A 299 -3.69 7.35 4.93
N TYR A 300 -5.01 7.29 4.78
CA TYR A 300 -5.68 7.75 3.58
C TYR A 300 -6.40 9.06 3.89
N ARG A 301 -6.20 10.04 3.03
CA ARG A 301 -6.89 11.32 3.10
C ARG A 301 -7.64 11.58 1.80
N ASP A 302 -8.80 12.22 1.92
CA ASP A 302 -9.59 12.57 0.76
C ASP A 302 -9.01 13.81 0.06
N GLY A 303 -9.06 13.81 -1.25
CA GLY A 303 -8.84 14.93 -2.13
C GLY A 303 -9.91 14.95 -3.22
N THR A 304 -9.92 15.97 -4.06
CA THR A 304 -10.92 16.12 -5.15
C THR A 304 -10.87 15.01 -6.18
N HIS A 305 -9.74 14.32 -6.32
CA HIS A 305 -9.52 13.22 -7.28
C HIS A 305 -9.50 11.83 -6.61
N GLY A 306 -10.04 11.69 -5.40
CA GLY A 306 -10.09 10.44 -4.66
C GLY A 306 -9.20 10.42 -3.44
N GLN A 307 -8.92 9.22 -2.93
CA GLN A 307 -8.08 9.04 -1.76
C GLN A 307 -6.59 9.07 -2.11
N TRP A 308 -5.84 9.79 -1.28
CA TRP A 308 -4.39 9.82 -1.27
C TRP A 308 -3.86 8.98 -0.12
N GLN A 309 -2.86 8.15 -0.38
CA GLN A 309 -2.09 7.53 0.70
C GLN A 309 -0.99 8.48 1.14
N LEU A 310 -0.89 8.70 2.45
CA LEU A 310 0.14 9.53 3.05
C LEU A 310 0.90 8.75 4.12
N ARG A 311 2.19 9.06 4.25
CA ARG A 311 2.94 8.81 5.48
C ARG A 311 2.97 10.08 6.30
N GLU A 312 2.59 9.97 7.56
CA GLU A 312 2.44 11.10 8.47
C GLU A 312 3.26 10.90 9.73
N SER A 313 3.79 11.97 10.29
CA SER A 313 4.55 11.99 11.52
C SER A 313 4.50 13.38 12.17
N GLY A 314 5.12 13.54 13.33
CA GLY A 314 5.20 14.82 14.04
C GLY A 314 4.00 15.09 14.95
N GLY A 315 3.83 16.35 15.33
CA GLY A 315 2.76 16.83 16.19
C GLY A 315 1.43 17.08 15.51
N ALA A 316 0.41 17.40 16.28
CA ALA A 316 -0.92 17.77 15.78
C ALA A 316 -1.07 19.29 15.56
N SER A 317 -0.14 20.10 16.05
CA SER A 317 -0.22 21.56 16.04
C SER A 317 0.92 22.20 15.24
N GLY A 318 0.69 23.42 14.80
CA GLY A 318 1.63 24.18 13.98
C GLY A 318 1.42 24.00 12.49
N ARG A 319 2.14 24.81 11.72
CA ARG A 319 2.04 24.82 10.26
C ARG A 319 2.52 23.50 9.67
N PRO A 320 1.71 22.82 8.84
CA PRO A 320 2.11 21.53 8.26
C PRO A 320 3.30 21.66 7.31
N ILE A 321 4.09 20.60 7.21
CA ILE A 321 5.17 20.40 6.26
C ILE A 321 4.74 19.32 5.27
N LEU A 322 4.77 19.64 3.97
CA LEU A 322 4.47 18.70 2.90
C LEU A 322 5.76 18.27 2.21
N LEU A 323 6.09 16.99 2.28
CA LEU A 323 7.26 16.42 1.61
C LEU A 323 6.81 15.75 0.31
N LEU A 324 7.20 16.27 -0.84
CA LEU A 324 6.89 15.67 -2.14
C LEU A 324 8.05 14.77 -2.60
N PRO A 325 7.80 13.46 -2.84
CA PRO A 325 8.83 12.53 -3.25
C PRO A 325 9.34 12.82 -4.67
N GLU A 326 10.54 12.36 -4.98
CA GLU A 326 11.01 12.29 -6.36
C GLU A 326 10.12 11.33 -7.17
N THR A 327 9.88 11.64 -8.44
CA THR A 327 9.07 10.84 -9.35
C THR A 327 9.92 10.27 -10.49
N PRO A 328 9.70 9.01 -10.89
CA PRO A 328 8.84 8.02 -10.27
C PRO A 328 9.39 7.58 -8.90
N GLY A 329 8.50 7.36 -7.96
CA GLY A 329 8.84 6.96 -6.59
C GLY A 329 7.61 7.08 -5.69
N SER A 330 7.77 6.83 -4.42
CA SER A 330 6.70 6.94 -3.43
C SER A 330 7.18 7.63 -2.17
N SER A 331 6.26 7.94 -1.27
CA SER A 331 6.56 8.48 0.04
C SER A 331 7.47 7.56 0.90
N ALA A 332 7.62 6.27 0.51
CA ALA A 332 8.57 5.36 1.12
C ALA A 332 10.02 5.85 0.98
N GLY A 333 10.34 6.51 -0.13
CA GLY A 333 11.66 7.12 -0.35
C GLY A 333 12.00 8.28 0.58
N LEU A 334 11.00 8.84 1.28
CA LEU A 334 11.16 9.99 2.17
C LEU A 334 11.22 9.61 3.66
N LEU A 335 11.18 8.34 4.02
CA LEU A 335 11.11 7.90 5.42
C LEU A 335 12.19 8.53 6.31
N PRO A 336 13.49 8.56 5.94
CA PRO A 336 14.52 9.19 6.77
C PRO A 336 14.27 10.70 6.97
N LEU A 337 13.88 11.40 5.91
CA LEU A 337 13.62 12.85 5.95
C LEU A 337 12.35 13.16 6.76
N LEU A 338 11.32 12.33 6.62
CA LEU A 338 10.07 12.47 7.36
C LEU A 338 10.31 12.29 8.88
N ALA A 339 11.11 11.31 9.28
CA ALA A 339 11.49 11.10 10.68
C ALA A 339 12.25 12.30 11.26
N GLU A 340 13.16 12.89 10.50
CA GLU A 340 13.92 14.07 10.94
C GLU A 340 13.02 15.32 11.04
N PHE A 341 12.14 15.58 10.06
CA PHE A 341 11.20 16.70 10.18
C PHE A 341 10.21 16.53 11.32
N ALA A 342 9.86 15.30 11.69
CA ALA A 342 9.00 15.01 12.85
C ALA A 342 9.57 15.54 14.16
N THR A 343 10.90 15.61 14.32
CA THR A 343 11.57 16.16 15.50
C THR A 343 11.29 17.65 15.72
N THR A 344 10.83 18.36 14.68
CA THR A 344 10.42 19.76 14.80
C THR A 344 9.10 19.96 15.57
N GLY A 345 8.37 18.87 15.85
CA GLY A 345 7.05 18.89 16.49
C GLY A 345 5.90 19.35 15.58
N ARG A 346 6.20 19.77 14.34
CA ARG A 346 5.18 20.17 13.35
C ARG A 346 4.55 18.94 12.69
N PRO A 347 3.28 19.01 12.20
CA PRO A 347 2.71 17.97 11.35
C PRO A 347 3.53 17.81 10.05
N VAL A 348 3.92 16.59 9.71
CA VAL A 348 4.67 16.28 8.49
C VAL A 348 3.89 15.28 7.66
N TRP A 349 3.65 15.59 6.40
CA TRP A 349 2.90 14.77 5.45
C TRP A 349 3.77 14.45 4.23
N ALA A 350 3.83 13.20 3.87
CA ALA A 350 4.49 12.71 2.66
C ALA A 350 3.49 11.86 1.85
N PRO A 351 2.84 12.43 0.82
CA PRO A 351 1.89 11.71 -0.01
C PRO A 351 2.59 10.81 -1.04
N ASP A 352 1.94 9.69 -1.39
CA ASP A 352 2.17 9.09 -2.68
C ASP A 352 1.47 9.94 -3.73
N LEU A 353 2.19 10.36 -4.76
CA LEU A 353 1.63 11.20 -5.81
C LEU A 353 0.69 10.39 -6.72
N PRO A 354 -0.29 11.02 -7.40
CA PRO A 354 -1.24 10.28 -8.24
C PRO A 354 -0.56 9.38 -9.27
N GLY A 355 -0.98 8.11 -9.31
CA GLY A 355 -0.38 7.08 -10.16
C GLY A 355 0.89 6.45 -9.59
N GLN A 356 1.16 6.64 -8.29
CA GLN A 356 2.27 6.03 -7.56
C GLN A 356 1.78 5.46 -6.23
N GLY A 357 2.38 4.36 -5.77
CA GLY A 357 2.01 3.68 -4.53
C GLY A 357 0.53 3.31 -4.48
N GLU A 358 -0.14 3.70 -3.42
CA GLU A 358 -1.55 3.40 -3.19
C GLU A 358 -2.50 4.58 -3.56
N THR A 359 -1.97 5.69 -4.10
CA THR A 359 -2.77 6.81 -4.59
C THR A 359 -3.20 6.54 -6.03
N ALA A 360 -4.52 6.62 -6.28
CA ALA A 360 -5.07 6.37 -7.61
C ALA A 360 -4.52 7.33 -8.67
N ALA A 361 -4.38 6.84 -9.88
CA ALA A 361 -3.95 7.65 -11.03
C ALA A 361 -5.04 8.67 -11.43
N ILE A 362 -4.61 9.80 -11.97
CA ILE A 362 -5.50 10.74 -12.61
C ILE A 362 -5.88 10.19 -14.00
N VAL A 363 -7.16 9.99 -14.22
CA VAL A 363 -7.72 9.59 -15.50
C VAL A 363 -8.59 10.73 -16.03
N ARG A 364 -8.23 11.27 -17.18
CA ARG A 364 -8.99 12.34 -17.81
C ARG A 364 -10.22 11.79 -18.56
N PRO A 365 -11.36 12.48 -18.51
CA PRO A 365 -12.56 12.04 -19.22
C PRO A 365 -12.39 11.92 -20.75
N ASP A 366 -11.47 12.71 -21.34
CA ASP A 366 -11.17 12.69 -22.77
C ASP A 366 -10.17 11.58 -23.18
N GLY A 367 -9.76 10.73 -22.23
CA GLY A 367 -8.81 9.63 -22.44
C GLY A 367 -7.37 10.07 -22.72
N LYS A 368 -7.07 11.37 -22.74
CA LYS A 368 -5.72 11.88 -22.97
C LYS A 368 -4.85 11.76 -21.72
N PRO A 369 -3.52 11.71 -21.89
CA PRO A 369 -2.60 11.76 -20.75
C PRO A 369 -2.83 13.01 -19.90
N PRO A 370 -2.73 12.91 -18.56
CA PRO A 370 -2.87 14.06 -17.67
C PRO A 370 -1.74 15.06 -17.88
N LEU A 371 -2.06 16.34 -17.73
CA LEU A 371 -1.14 17.48 -17.78
C LEU A 371 -0.65 17.85 -16.38
N LEU A 372 0.42 18.65 -16.29
CA LEU A 372 0.91 19.15 -15.00
C LEU A 372 -0.21 19.89 -14.22
N ALA A 373 -1.08 20.63 -14.91
CA ALA A 373 -2.21 21.32 -14.29
C ALA A 373 -3.17 20.36 -13.57
N ASP A 374 -3.43 19.17 -14.11
CA ASP A 374 -4.30 18.18 -13.47
C ASP A 374 -3.70 17.68 -12.14
N PHE A 375 -2.37 17.52 -12.09
CA PHE A 375 -1.67 17.15 -10.84
C PHE A 375 -1.62 18.32 -9.83
N VAL A 376 -1.53 19.56 -10.31
CA VAL A 376 -1.64 20.76 -9.45
C VAL A 376 -3.04 20.82 -8.84
N ASP A 377 -4.09 20.62 -9.64
CA ASP A 377 -5.47 20.61 -9.16
C ASP A 377 -5.70 19.51 -8.12
N ALA A 378 -5.17 18.32 -8.38
CA ALA A 378 -5.26 17.21 -7.44
C ALA A 378 -4.52 17.52 -6.11
N LEU A 379 -3.32 18.10 -6.17
CA LEU A 379 -2.57 18.49 -4.98
C LEU A 379 -3.27 19.58 -4.17
N LEU A 380 -3.75 20.63 -4.84
CA LEU A 380 -4.49 21.71 -4.18
C LEU A 380 -5.81 21.19 -3.57
N GLY A 381 -6.49 20.26 -4.24
CA GLY A 381 -7.68 19.60 -3.71
C GLY A 381 -7.40 18.73 -2.48
N LEU A 382 -6.22 18.08 -2.40
CA LEU A 382 -5.78 17.41 -1.16
C LEU A 382 -5.60 18.42 -0.03
N LEU A 383 -4.94 19.55 -0.29
CA LEU A 383 -4.69 20.59 0.71
C LEU A 383 -5.99 21.22 1.20
N GLU A 384 -6.90 21.57 0.29
CA GLU A 384 -8.18 22.18 0.62
C GLU A 384 -9.04 21.28 1.53
N ALA A 385 -9.06 19.98 1.25
CA ALA A 385 -9.82 19.01 2.03
C ALA A 385 -9.26 18.74 3.43
N ASN A 386 -7.95 19.00 3.67
CA ASN A 386 -7.27 18.50 4.87
C ASN A 386 -6.66 19.57 5.78
N THR A 387 -6.45 20.79 5.32
CA THR A 387 -5.95 21.89 6.16
C THR A 387 -6.49 23.24 5.70
N ARG A 388 -6.65 24.16 6.62
CA ARG A 388 -6.93 25.58 6.33
C ARG A 388 -5.69 26.44 6.49
N GLU A 389 -4.69 25.95 7.21
CA GLU A 389 -3.44 26.64 7.44
C GLU A 389 -2.56 26.59 6.20
N PRO A 390 -1.89 27.71 5.85
CA PRO A 390 -0.81 27.68 4.87
C PRO A 390 0.29 26.70 5.30
N LEU A 391 0.90 26.01 4.35
CA LEU A 391 1.93 25.03 4.63
C LEU A 391 3.26 25.33 3.93
N ASP A 392 4.31 24.66 4.38
CA ASP A 392 5.63 24.72 3.74
C ASP A 392 5.83 23.41 2.93
N ILE A 393 6.34 23.54 1.69
CA ILE A 393 6.63 22.39 0.83
C ILE A 393 8.14 22.16 0.75
N VAL A 394 8.54 20.90 0.89
CA VAL A 394 9.89 20.42 0.54
C VAL A 394 9.72 19.41 -0.59
N ALA A 395 10.22 19.74 -1.78
CA ALA A 395 10.05 18.94 -2.99
C ALA A 395 11.38 18.35 -3.46
N ALA A 396 11.41 17.05 -3.69
CA ALA A 396 12.56 16.41 -4.31
C ALA A 396 12.56 16.66 -5.82
N PHE A 397 13.71 16.91 -6.37
CA PHE A 397 14.07 17.24 -7.75
C PHE A 397 12.92 17.27 -8.78
N SER A 398 12.43 16.09 -9.21
CA SER A 398 11.41 15.98 -10.26
C SER A 398 10.03 16.48 -9.83
N SER A 399 9.72 16.53 -8.53
CA SER A 399 8.45 17.09 -8.03
C SER A 399 8.51 18.60 -7.78
N SER A 400 9.69 19.24 -7.87
CA SER A 400 9.82 20.71 -7.71
C SER A 400 8.95 21.51 -8.68
N PRO A 401 8.79 21.16 -9.97
CA PRO A 401 7.86 21.85 -10.87
C PRO A 401 6.40 21.80 -10.40
N LEU A 402 5.96 20.67 -9.84
CA LEU A 402 4.62 20.53 -9.26
C LEU A 402 4.44 21.45 -8.05
N ALA A 403 5.42 21.49 -7.14
CA ALA A 403 5.39 22.35 -5.95
C ALA A 403 5.34 23.84 -6.33
N LEU A 404 6.19 24.28 -7.27
CA LEU A 404 6.25 25.68 -7.70
C LEU A 404 4.99 26.09 -8.48
N ALA A 405 4.43 25.19 -9.31
CA ALA A 405 3.18 25.46 -10.02
C ALA A 405 1.98 25.58 -9.04
N ALA A 406 1.94 24.74 -8.01
CA ALA A 406 0.94 24.84 -6.95
C ALA A 406 1.09 26.14 -6.15
N ALA A 407 2.32 26.54 -5.83
CA ALA A 407 2.62 27.79 -5.12
C ALA A 407 2.22 29.03 -5.93
N ALA A 408 2.52 29.06 -7.22
CA ALA A 408 2.11 30.18 -8.09
C ALA A 408 0.60 30.29 -8.21
N ARG A 409 -0.12 29.16 -8.19
CA ARG A 409 -1.58 29.10 -8.39
C ARG A 409 -2.39 29.42 -7.13
N ALA A 410 -1.89 29.03 -5.95
CA ALA A 410 -2.56 29.20 -4.67
C ALA A 410 -1.58 29.80 -3.63
N PRO A 411 -1.18 31.06 -3.79
CA PRO A 411 -0.18 31.69 -2.94
C PRO A 411 -0.60 31.79 -1.47
N GLU A 412 -1.90 31.85 -1.19
CA GLU A 412 -2.46 31.90 0.16
C GLU A 412 -2.38 30.53 0.88
N ARG A 413 -2.17 29.43 0.16
CA ARG A 413 -2.12 28.06 0.70
C ARG A 413 -0.70 27.58 0.94
N ILE A 414 0.29 28.17 0.27
CA ILE A 414 1.68 27.74 0.31
C ILE A 414 2.53 28.92 0.72
N ARG A 415 3.14 28.83 1.92
CA ARG A 415 3.97 29.90 2.48
C ARG A 415 5.36 29.92 1.88
N SER A 416 5.98 28.77 1.71
CA SER A 416 7.34 28.64 1.17
C SER A 416 7.55 27.32 0.43
N VAL A 417 8.55 27.30 -0.46
CA VAL A 417 8.95 26.10 -1.18
C VAL A 417 10.45 25.86 -1.04
N VAL A 418 10.83 24.66 -0.67
CA VAL A 418 12.22 24.18 -0.70
C VAL A 418 12.36 23.17 -1.82
N CYS A 419 13.30 23.38 -2.74
CA CYS A 419 13.55 22.47 -3.85
C CYS A 419 14.92 21.79 -3.69
N ASP A 420 14.92 20.46 -3.49
CA ASP A 420 16.14 19.65 -3.56
C ASP A 420 16.50 19.38 -5.03
N GLY A 421 16.91 20.44 -5.71
CA GLY A 421 17.11 20.50 -7.15
C GLY A 421 15.88 20.97 -7.93
N ILE A 422 16.12 21.39 -9.17
CA ILE A 422 15.06 21.77 -10.11
C ILE A 422 15.47 21.42 -11.53
N PRO A 423 14.63 20.73 -12.31
CA PRO A 423 14.97 20.27 -13.65
C PRO A 423 14.78 21.36 -14.72
N LEU A 424 15.42 22.52 -14.58
CA LEU A 424 15.35 23.59 -15.59
C LEU A 424 16.19 23.24 -16.83
N LEU A 425 15.62 22.43 -17.70
CA LEU A 425 16.26 21.73 -18.81
C LEU A 425 15.94 22.35 -20.17
N GLY A 426 16.85 22.18 -21.15
CA GLY A 426 16.61 22.56 -22.54
C GLY A 426 15.56 21.68 -23.21
N ALA A 427 14.92 22.21 -24.27
CA ALA A 427 13.82 21.54 -24.98
C ALA A 427 14.19 20.15 -25.51
N GLY A 428 15.42 19.96 -26.03
CA GLY A 428 15.90 18.67 -26.54
C GLY A 428 15.92 17.58 -25.46
N LEU A 429 16.52 17.87 -24.29
CA LEU A 429 16.58 16.93 -23.17
C LEU A 429 15.18 16.67 -22.58
N ARG A 430 14.32 17.67 -22.47
CA ARG A 430 12.93 17.48 -22.03
C ARG A 430 12.17 16.52 -22.94
N LYS A 431 12.31 16.67 -24.28
CA LYS A 431 11.69 15.76 -25.26
C LYS A 431 12.21 14.33 -25.12
N GLN A 432 13.51 14.17 -24.85
CA GLN A 432 14.12 12.86 -24.61
C GLN A 432 13.60 12.24 -23.31
N LEU A 433 13.56 12.98 -22.21
CA LEU A 433 13.03 12.52 -20.92
C LEU A 433 11.55 12.14 -21.01
N ALA A 434 10.72 12.92 -21.69
CA ALA A 434 9.29 12.59 -21.88
C ALA A 434 9.07 11.21 -22.50
N ARG A 435 10.06 10.69 -23.26
CA ARG A 435 10.02 9.38 -23.91
C ARG A 435 10.73 8.30 -23.11
N LEU A 436 11.88 8.58 -22.49
CA LEU A 436 12.81 7.59 -21.96
C LEU A 436 12.86 7.52 -20.43
N ASP A 437 12.42 8.57 -19.74
CA ASP A 437 12.54 8.63 -18.28
C ASP A 437 11.66 7.59 -17.56
N CYS A 438 10.44 7.43 -18.02
CA CYS A 438 9.51 6.42 -17.52
C CYS A 438 8.86 5.72 -18.72
N PRO A 439 9.53 4.74 -19.33
CA PRO A 439 8.95 3.99 -20.45
C PRO A 439 7.71 3.23 -20.00
N PRO A 440 6.69 3.09 -20.86
CA PRO A 440 5.53 2.27 -20.54
C PRO A 440 5.97 0.85 -20.20
N LEU A 441 5.50 0.35 -19.07
CA LEU A 441 5.70 -1.03 -18.64
C LEU A 441 4.34 -1.72 -18.52
N SER A 442 4.29 -2.96 -18.96
CA SER A 442 3.18 -3.88 -18.76
C SER A 442 3.64 -5.09 -17.98
N VAL A 443 2.70 -5.83 -17.43
CA VAL A 443 3.00 -7.11 -16.79
C VAL A 443 3.62 -8.04 -17.84
N SER A 444 4.78 -8.60 -17.54
CA SER A 444 5.46 -9.58 -18.37
C SER A 444 5.28 -10.98 -17.80
N ARG A 445 5.09 -11.97 -18.67
CA ARG A 445 4.86 -13.37 -18.31
C ARG A 445 5.99 -13.99 -17.48
N ASP A 446 7.20 -13.48 -17.61
CA ASP A 446 8.42 -13.93 -16.92
C ASP A 446 8.73 -13.12 -15.65
N GLY A 447 7.96 -12.05 -15.35
CA GLY A 447 8.18 -11.18 -14.20
C GLY A 447 9.28 -10.13 -14.38
N SER A 448 9.88 -10.02 -15.58
CA SER A 448 10.99 -9.09 -15.84
C SER A 448 10.63 -7.62 -15.60
N HIS A 449 9.35 -7.24 -15.65
CA HIS A 449 8.89 -5.89 -15.33
C HIS A 449 9.24 -5.44 -13.91
N LEU A 450 9.29 -6.35 -12.94
CA LEU A 450 9.67 -6.05 -11.56
C LEU A 450 11.17 -5.66 -11.47
N LEU A 451 12.04 -6.44 -12.13
CA LEU A 451 13.47 -6.13 -12.21
C LEU A 451 13.75 -4.88 -13.03
N ALA A 452 12.96 -4.61 -14.07
CA ALA A 452 13.08 -3.38 -14.84
C ALA A 452 12.84 -2.14 -13.97
N LEU A 453 11.82 -2.15 -13.11
CA LEU A 453 11.58 -1.08 -12.13
C LEU A 453 12.70 -0.96 -11.10
N TRP A 454 13.15 -2.09 -10.55
CA TRP A 454 14.26 -2.11 -9.59
C TRP A 454 15.51 -1.44 -10.14
N HIS A 455 15.95 -1.86 -11.33
CA HIS A 455 17.14 -1.30 -11.96
C HIS A 455 16.94 0.16 -12.35
N GLN A 456 15.76 0.54 -12.82
CA GLN A 456 15.45 1.95 -13.11
C GLN A 456 15.61 2.82 -11.86
N LEU A 457 15.05 2.41 -10.71
CA LEU A 457 15.18 3.13 -9.45
C LEU A 457 16.63 3.19 -8.97
N ARG A 458 17.34 2.06 -9.05
CA ARG A 458 18.75 1.95 -8.66
C ARG A 458 19.63 2.86 -9.51
N ASP A 459 19.45 2.83 -10.85
CA ASP A 459 20.25 3.63 -11.77
C ASP A 459 19.99 5.14 -11.61
N ARG A 460 18.80 5.55 -11.19
CA ARG A 460 18.48 6.96 -10.84
C ARG A 460 19.29 7.48 -9.65
N GLU A 461 19.66 6.61 -8.73
CA GLU A 461 20.57 6.99 -7.64
C GLU A 461 22.02 7.18 -8.12
N LEU A 462 22.41 6.55 -9.21
CA LEU A 462 23.78 6.52 -9.73
C LEU A 462 24.01 7.51 -10.88
N CYS A 463 23.03 7.74 -11.73
CA CYS A 463 23.17 8.52 -12.97
C CYS A 463 21.99 9.49 -13.19
N TRP A 464 22.26 10.57 -13.90
CA TRP A 464 21.23 11.49 -14.39
C TRP A 464 21.55 12.01 -15.79
N PRO A 465 20.65 11.82 -16.79
CA PRO A 465 19.51 10.89 -16.75
C PRO A 465 19.93 9.45 -16.50
N TRP A 466 19.06 8.66 -15.86
CA TRP A 466 19.39 7.31 -15.39
C TRP A 466 19.78 6.33 -16.51
N TYR A 467 19.25 6.52 -17.71
CA TYR A 467 19.50 5.70 -18.90
C TYR A 467 20.79 6.08 -19.64
N GLU A 468 21.46 7.17 -19.25
CA GLU A 468 22.72 7.59 -19.84
C GLU A 468 23.90 6.81 -19.26
N ARG A 469 24.82 6.38 -20.14
CA ARG A 469 25.96 5.52 -19.75
C ARG A 469 27.29 6.27 -19.70
N GLY A 470 27.29 7.55 -20.10
CA GLY A 470 28.50 8.37 -20.12
C GLY A 470 28.93 8.86 -18.75
N ALA A 471 30.23 9.03 -18.54
CA ALA A 471 30.78 9.52 -17.27
C ALA A 471 30.22 10.89 -16.80
N ALA A 472 29.72 11.71 -17.72
CA ALA A 472 29.11 12.99 -17.42
C ALA A 472 27.73 12.85 -16.73
N ALA A 473 27.08 11.70 -16.86
CA ALA A 473 25.81 11.40 -16.20
C ALA A 473 25.97 10.89 -14.77
N ILE A 474 27.18 10.52 -14.34
CA ILE A 474 27.45 9.97 -13.01
C ILE A 474 27.17 11.02 -11.94
N ARG A 475 26.30 10.67 -10.99
CA ARG A 475 26.08 11.44 -9.77
C ARG A 475 27.20 11.14 -8.77
N ARG A 476 27.95 12.16 -8.39
CA ARG A 476 29.09 12.06 -7.45
C ARG A 476 28.67 12.39 -6.02
N VAL A 477 27.51 11.87 -5.62
CA VAL A 477 26.95 11.98 -4.28
C VAL A 477 26.74 10.57 -3.73
N LYS A 478 26.66 10.44 -2.41
CA LYS A 478 26.36 9.13 -1.78
C LYS A 478 24.99 8.64 -2.25
N PRO A 479 24.90 7.49 -2.93
CA PRO A 479 23.61 6.95 -3.34
C PRO A 479 22.90 6.30 -2.14
N ASP A 480 21.56 6.30 -2.16
CA ASP A 480 20.74 5.57 -1.21
C ASP A 480 20.20 4.30 -1.87
N LEU A 481 20.96 3.22 -1.73
CA LEU A 481 20.70 1.92 -2.34
C LEU A 481 20.22 0.87 -1.32
N GLY A 482 19.72 1.28 -0.16
CA GLY A 482 19.22 0.36 0.85
C GLY A 482 18.14 -0.58 0.29
N ALA A 483 18.33 -1.90 0.39
CA ALA A 483 17.48 -2.92 -0.21
C ALA A 483 16.00 -2.76 0.16
N LEU A 484 15.70 -2.53 1.44
CA LEU A 484 14.32 -2.31 1.93
C LEU A 484 13.63 -1.09 1.28
N ARG A 485 14.40 0.00 1.09
CA ARG A 485 13.90 1.21 0.43
C ARG A 485 13.65 0.93 -1.05
N MET A 486 14.60 0.31 -1.74
CA MET A 486 14.49 -0.06 -3.15
C MET A 486 13.33 -1.00 -3.40
N ASP A 487 13.15 -2.01 -2.54
CA ASP A 487 12.04 -2.96 -2.61
C ASP A 487 10.69 -2.25 -2.44
N SER A 488 10.52 -1.47 -1.38
CA SER A 488 9.27 -0.74 -1.11
C SER A 488 8.90 0.17 -2.28
N MET A 489 9.85 0.92 -2.84
CA MET A 489 9.61 1.80 -3.98
C MET A 489 9.27 1.01 -5.25
N THR A 490 9.96 -0.12 -5.49
CA THR A 490 9.70 -0.99 -6.64
C THR A 490 8.28 -1.54 -6.60
N LEU A 491 7.85 -2.07 -5.45
CA LEU A 491 6.51 -2.61 -5.25
C LEU A 491 5.43 -1.51 -5.37
N ASP A 492 5.70 -0.31 -4.83
CA ASP A 492 4.80 0.83 -4.95
C ASP A 492 4.60 1.26 -6.42
N LEU A 493 5.66 1.26 -7.23
CA LEU A 493 5.53 1.53 -8.67
C LEU A 493 4.88 0.38 -9.43
N ALA A 494 5.18 -0.87 -9.07
CA ALA A 494 4.62 -2.06 -9.70
C ALA A 494 3.09 -2.13 -9.55
N ARG A 495 2.51 -1.59 -8.46
CA ARG A 495 1.05 -1.46 -8.29
C ARG A 495 0.40 -0.54 -9.31
N GLN A 496 1.16 0.35 -9.92
CA GLN A 496 0.68 1.41 -10.81
C GLN A 496 1.31 1.35 -12.20
N LEU A 497 1.71 0.16 -12.66
CA LEU A 497 2.47 -0.04 -13.91
C LEU A 497 2.01 0.81 -15.09
N PRO A 498 0.70 0.90 -15.43
CA PRO A 498 0.27 1.71 -16.55
C PRO A 498 0.44 3.22 -16.35
N HIS A 499 0.56 3.67 -15.09
CA HIS A 499 0.44 5.08 -14.71
C HIS A 499 1.68 5.67 -14.05
N TYR A 500 2.64 4.83 -13.59
CA TYR A 500 3.77 5.26 -12.77
C TYR A 500 4.60 6.41 -13.35
N GLY A 501 4.62 6.56 -14.69
CA GLY A 501 5.35 7.61 -15.39
C GLY A 501 4.50 8.82 -15.82
N ALA A 502 3.21 8.86 -15.45
CA ALA A 502 2.29 9.88 -15.95
C ALA A 502 2.69 11.30 -15.51
N LEU A 503 3.02 11.49 -14.23
CA LEU A 503 3.47 12.78 -13.70
C LEU A 503 4.82 13.21 -14.32
N ASN A 504 5.78 12.31 -14.46
CA ASN A 504 7.06 12.61 -15.11
C ASN A 504 6.85 13.11 -16.53
N ARG A 505 6.01 12.43 -17.31
CA ARG A 505 5.68 12.86 -18.68
C ARG A 505 5.01 14.23 -18.68
N ALA A 506 4.08 14.49 -17.77
CA ALA A 506 3.41 15.79 -17.63
C ALA A 506 4.42 16.92 -17.32
N ILE A 507 5.40 16.66 -16.44
CA ILE A 507 6.47 17.62 -16.11
C ILE A 507 7.35 17.88 -17.34
N TRP A 508 7.84 16.81 -18.00
CA TRP A 508 8.77 16.96 -19.13
C TRP A 508 8.14 17.62 -20.37
N THR A 509 6.83 17.54 -20.52
CA THR A 509 6.10 18.18 -21.63
C THR A 509 5.60 19.58 -21.31
N SER A 510 5.62 20.01 -20.04
CA SER A 510 5.15 21.34 -19.60
C SER A 510 6.20 22.44 -19.78
N ASP A 511 5.74 23.69 -19.86
CA ASP A 511 6.61 24.87 -19.80
C ASP A 511 6.63 25.50 -18.40
N TYR A 512 7.03 24.70 -17.41
CA TYR A 512 7.14 25.18 -16.03
C TYR A 512 8.25 26.25 -15.85
N ALA A 513 9.17 26.39 -16.80
CA ALA A 513 10.24 27.37 -16.71
C ALA A 513 9.73 28.82 -16.73
N SER A 514 8.63 29.08 -17.42
CA SER A 514 7.94 30.38 -17.43
C SER A 514 7.29 30.71 -16.09
N LEU A 515 6.88 29.69 -15.32
CA LEU A 515 6.23 29.87 -14.01
C LEU A 515 7.17 30.42 -12.93
N LEU A 516 8.50 30.26 -13.08
CA LEU A 516 9.44 30.67 -12.02
C LEU A 516 9.35 32.16 -11.66
N ALA A 517 9.08 33.01 -12.65
CA ALA A 517 8.94 34.44 -12.43
C ALA A 517 7.61 34.85 -11.75
N THR A 518 6.64 33.94 -11.73
CA THR A 518 5.31 34.20 -11.15
C THR A 518 5.13 33.61 -9.76
N VAL A 519 6.15 32.94 -9.20
CA VAL A 519 6.10 32.35 -7.84
C VAL A 519 6.39 33.45 -6.82
N PRO A 520 5.41 33.96 -6.07
CA PRO A 520 5.59 35.08 -5.16
C PRO A 520 6.19 34.68 -3.82
N GLN A 521 6.21 33.36 -3.49
CA GLN A 521 6.69 32.86 -2.22
C GLN A 521 8.22 32.86 -2.14
N PRO A 522 8.80 32.90 -0.93
CA PRO A 522 10.19 32.55 -0.69
C PRO A 522 10.49 31.12 -1.15
N VAL A 523 11.54 30.97 -1.98
CA VAL A 523 11.97 29.67 -2.50
C VAL A 523 13.43 29.43 -2.14
N MET A 524 13.71 28.34 -1.42
CA MET A 524 15.07 27.85 -1.21
C MET A 524 15.42 26.77 -2.23
N LEU A 525 16.58 26.90 -2.86
CA LEU A 525 17.13 25.93 -3.80
C LEU A 525 18.45 25.38 -3.26
N PHE A 526 18.63 24.08 -3.31
CA PHE A 526 19.93 23.48 -3.03
C PHE A 526 20.82 23.46 -4.28
N LYS A 527 22.14 23.58 -4.07
CA LYS A 527 23.17 23.37 -5.07
C LYS A 527 24.20 22.36 -4.58
N ASP A 528 24.64 21.50 -5.47
CA ASP A 528 25.75 20.56 -5.26
C ASP A 528 26.43 20.31 -6.60
N PRO A 529 27.73 20.63 -6.76
CA PRO A 529 28.42 20.36 -8.02
C PRO A 529 28.62 18.86 -8.30
N GLY A 530 28.48 18.01 -7.30
CA GLY A 530 28.56 16.55 -7.43
C GLY A 530 27.28 15.91 -7.97
N ASP A 531 26.14 16.63 -7.98
CA ASP A 531 24.88 16.11 -8.49
C ASP A 531 24.40 16.94 -9.71
N PRO A 532 24.41 16.36 -10.93
CA PRO A 532 23.94 17.04 -12.14
C PRO A 532 22.48 17.48 -12.09
N ARG A 533 21.63 16.89 -11.20
CA ARG A 533 20.24 17.31 -11.00
C ARG A 533 20.14 18.72 -10.39
N LEU A 534 21.18 19.16 -9.67
CA LEU A 534 21.23 20.46 -9.04
C LEU A 534 21.95 21.53 -9.90
N ALA A 535 22.46 21.17 -11.06
CA ALA A 535 23.22 22.07 -11.95
C ALA A 535 22.42 23.31 -12.38
N ALA A 536 21.11 23.18 -12.51
CA ALA A 536 20.23 24.28 -12.93
C ALA A 536 19.79 25.22 -11.80
N SER A 537 20.08 24.93 -10.53
CA SER A 537 19.59 25.67 -9.36
C SER A 537 20.02 27.15 -9.39
N LEU A 538 21.24 27.46 -9.81
CA LEU A 538 21.71 28.86 -9.95
C LEU A 538 20.91 29.62 -11.00
N LYS A 539 20.61 29.00 -12.15
CA LYS A 539 19.83 29.61 -13.22
C LYS A 539 18.37 29.81 -12.79
N ALA A 540 17.81 28.86 -12.06
CA ALA A 540 16.46 28.94 -11.52
C ALA A 540 16.35 30.07 -10.48
N ARG A 541 17.32 30.18 -9.57
CA ARG A 541 17.37 31.24 -8.55
C ARG A 541 17.26 32.62 -9.16
N ARG A 542 17.93 32.87 -10.29
CA ARG A 542 17.90 34.18 -10.97
C ARG A 542 16.53 34.54 -11.55
N ARG A 543 15.66 33.59 -11.73
CA ARG A 543 14.29 33.77 -12.25
C ARG A 543 13.21 33.86 -11.18
N LEU A 544 13.53 33.41 -9.97
CA LEU A 544 12.62 33.46 -8.83
C LEU A 544 12.69 34.80 -8.14
N PRO A 545 11.58 35.52 -7.88
CA PRO A 545 11.57 36.85 -7.22
C PRO A 545 12.24 36.79 -5.85
N LEU A 546 11.91 35.81 -5.02
CA LEU A 546 12.43 35.62 -3.66
C LEU A 546 13.24 34.31 -3.56
N GLY A 547 14.14 34.07 -4.52
CA GLY A 547 14.98 32.89 -4.56
C GLY A 547 16.20 32.95 -3.67
N GLN A 548 16.47 31.93 -2.86
CA GLN A 548 17.70 31.73 -2.09
C GLN A 548 18.42 30.46 -2.56
N LEU A 549 19.76 30.50 -2.60
CA LEU A 549 20.59 29.36 -3.02
C LEU A 549 21.51 28.93 -1.89
N VAL A 550 21.41 27.67 -1.46
CA VAL A 550 22.16 27.09 -0.33
C VAL A 550 22.92 25.84 -0.80
N LYS A 551 24.11 25.60 -0.24
CA LYS A 551 24.80 24.30 -0.47
C LYS A 551 23.95 23.18 0.10
N ARG A 552 23.77 22.10 -0.67
CA ARG A 552 23.02 20.93 -0.21
C ARG A 552 23.73 20.31 1.00
N PRO A 553 23.02 20.14 2.13
CA PRO A 553 23.57 19.43 3.29
C PRO A 553 23.78 17.94 3.00
N ASP A 554 24.70 17.33 3.75
CA ASP A 554 25.16 15.96 3.57
C ASP A 554 24.33 14.91 4.32
N SER A 555 23.43 15.33 5.21
CA SER A 555 22.56 14.48 6.00
C SER A 555 21.14 15.03 6.11
N ALA A 556 20.17 14.18 6.40
CA ALA A 556 18.78 14.58 6.64
C ALA A 556 18.67 15.59 7.80
N ALA A 557 19.37 15.35 8.91
CA ALA A 557 19.38 16.24 10.07
C ALA A 557 19.90 17.65 9.70
N ASN A 558 21.03 17.73 8.98
CA ASN A 558 21.58 18.99 8.52
C ASN A 558 20.68 19.71 7.50
N LEU A 559 19.95 18.93 6.67
CA LEU A 559 18.96 19.49 5.74
C LEU A 559 17.81 20.12 6.52
N VAL A 560 17.24 19.42 7.51
CA VAL A 560 16.16 19.94 8.35
C VAL A 560 16.62 21.21 9.09
N ALA A 561 17.84 21.24 9.63
CA ALA A 561 18.39 22.42 10.28
C ALA A 561 18.55 23.61 9.31
N ALA A 562 19.00 23.37 8.07
CA ALA A 562 19.12 24.42 7.06
C ALA A 562 17.76 24.97 6.63
N VAL A 563 16.78 24.10 6.47
CA VAL A 563 15.40 24.47 6.15
C VAL A 563 14.75 25.22 7.32
N GLY A 564 14.99 24.82 8.56
CA GLY A 564 14.53 25.54 9.76
C GLY A 564 15.01 26.99 9.79
N LYS A 565 16.32 27.23 9.57
CA LYS A 565 16.89 28.58 9.48
C LYS A 565 16.25 29.43 8.35
N PHE A 566 15.95 28.81 7.23
CA PHE A 566 15.24 29.49 6.14
C PHE A 566 13.84 29.91 6.57
N TRP A 567 13.08 29.06 7.25
CA TRP A 567 11.76 29.39 7.73
C TRP A 567 11.77 30.48 8.82
N GLU A 568 12.75 30.44 9.73
CA GLU A 568 12.98 31.50 10.74
C GLU A 568 13.23 32.84 10.07
N SER A 569 14.02 32.88 8.99
CA SER A 569 14.30 34.11 8.25
C SER A 569 13.06 34.71 7.57
N ILE A 570 12.10 33.90 7.19
CA ILE A 570 10.81 34.35 6.64
C ILE A 570 9.93 34.93 7.75
N ASP A 571 9.86 34.27 8.92
CA ASP A 571 9.04 34.71 10.05
C ASP A 571 9.55 36.03 10.65
N THR A 572 10.87 36.31 10.57
CA THR A 572 11.46 37.58 11.03
C THR A 572 11.31 38.72 10.04
N ALA A 573 11.02 38.41 8.76
CA ALA A 573 10.83 39.42 7.70
C ALA A 573 9.35 39.80 7.47
N SER A 574 8.42 39.04 8.08
CA SER A 574 6.97 39.26 8.04
C SER A 574 6.52 40.14 9.20
#